data_5ba6931bad145d5b7697622e178c07f8
#
_entry.id   5ba6931bad145d5b7697622e178c07f8
#
_cell.length_a   1.000
_cell.length_b   1.000
_cell.length_c   1.000
_cell.angle_alpha   90.00
_cell.angle_beta   90.00
_cell.angle_gamma   90.00
#
_symmetry.space_group_name_H-M   'P 1'
#
loop_
_entity.id
_entity.type
_entity.pdbx_description
1 polymer ?
#
loop_
_entity_poly.entity_id
_entity_poly.type
_entity_poly.pdbx_seq_one_letter_code
_entity_poly.pdbx_strand_id
1 'polypeptide(L)'
;LQLALFAEPQAVPRAEQAARAIFRARGFELSSDTMMMTQALIGSLPMTLSAPFHADLQRMKRVTTKTSANAVHLAPLVAEWQGTGTPVLLFGGRRGQIMQIDVYDNPAGNYNVAIAGTSGSGKSLLLNEIAAAYLGTGARVWIIDVGRSYEKACRNFGGSFIEFTEDAALSLNPFPLVEDIDEDMELLQPLLAQMVSPRESLDGFQYSTLGAAIKKVWKAKGNAMRVSDVHDLLATGRLDEESRDEDRRLKDLAAMLHPYTRDGAYGKYFE
;
A
#
# COMPACT_ATOMS: atom_id res chain seq x y z
N LEU A 1 -36.85 -8.61 17.02
CA LEU A 1 -35.42 -8.82 17.19
C LEU A 1 -35.21 -9.91 18.25
N GLN A 2 -34.31 -10.84 17.97
CA GLN A 2 -33.93 -11.91 18.88
C GLN A 2 -32.41 -11.82 19.11
N LEU A 3 -31.98 -12.01 20.35
CA LEU A 3 -30.57 -12.02 20.74
C LEU A 3 -30.28 -13.38 21.39
N ALA A 4 -29.32 -14.10 20.86
CA ALA A 4 -28.81 -15.33 21.47
C ALA A 4 -27.48 -15.02 22.19
N LEU A 5 -27.39 -15.42 23.46
CA LEU A 5 -26.18 -15.28 24.26
C LEU A 5 -25.56 -16.66 24.47
N PHE A 6 -24.31 -16.79 24.13
CA PHE A 6 -23.52 -18.00 24.33
C PHE A 6 -22.44 -17.69 25.38
N ALA A 7 -22.54 -18.35 26.52
CA ALA A 7 -21.58 -18.19 27.61
C ALA A 7 -21.52 -19.48 28.45
N GLU A 8 -20.46 -19.64 29.21
CA GLU A 8 -20.40 -20.71 30.22
C GLU A 8 -21.54 -20.55 31.25
N PRO A 9 -22.10 -21.64 31.76
CA PRO A 9 -23.28 -21.58 32.63
C PRO A 9 -23.17 -20.60 33.79
N GLN A 10 -22.00 -20.49 34.39
CA GLN A 10 -21.72 -19.57 35.50
C GLN A 10 -21.67 -18.09 35.08
N ALA A 11 -21.36 -17.81 33.81
CA ALA A 11 -21.24 -16.46 33.25
C ALA A 11 -22.56 -15.94 32.65
N VAL A 12 -23.56 -16.83 32.40
CA VAL A 12 -24.85 -16.46 31.79
C VAL A 12 -25.56 -15.31 32.50
N PRO A 13 -25.70 -15.29 33.82
CA PRO A 13 -26.42 -14.20 34.49
C PRO A 13 -25.74 -12.84 34.29
N ARG A 14 -24.43 -12.82 34.31
CA ARG A 14 -23.63 -11.59 34.08
C ARG A 14 -23.74 -11.11 32.64
N ALA A 15 -23.67 -12.03 31.68
CA ALA A 15 -23.82 -11.73 30.25
C ALA A 15 -25.20 -11.17 29.93
N GLU A 16 -26.25 -11.78 30.53
CA GLU A 16 -27.62 -11.30 30.38
C GLU A 16 -27.81 -9.89 30.95
N GLN A 17 -27.31 -9.63 32.15
CA GLN A 17 -27.38 -8.30 32.77
C GLN A 17 -26.66 -7.26 31.91
N ALA A 18 -25.48 -7.58 31.39
CA ALA A 18 -24.71 -6.68 30.50
C ALA A 18 -25.50 -6.38 29.22
N ALA A 19 -26.07 -7.40 28.57
CA ALA A 19 -26.89 -7.22 27.38
C ALA A 19 -28.11 -6.35 27.67
N ARG A 20 -28.83 -6.61 28.76
CA ARG A 20 -29.98 -5.79 29.18
C ARG A 20 -29.60 -4.34 29.43
N ALA A 21 -28.46 -4.08 30.08
CA ALA A 21 -27.98 -2.71 30.32
C ALA A 21 -27.70 -1.94 29.03
N ILE A 22 -27.04 -2.59 28.06
CA ILE A 22 -26.71 -2.00 26.77
C ILE A 22 -27.98 -1.64 25.98
N PHE A 23 -28.92 -2.55 25.91
CA PHE A 23 -30.18 -2.33 25.18
C PHE A 23 -31.09 -1.31 25.87
N ARG A 24 -31.17 -1.35 27.20
CA ARG A 24 -31.94 -0.37 27.99
C ARG A 24 -31.41 1.05 27.82
N ALA A 25 -30.07 1.24 27.76
CA ALA A 25 -29.46 2.53 27.47
C ALA A 25 -29.83 3.11 26.10
N ARG A 26 -30.34 2.27 25.19
CA ARG A 26 -30.83 2.64 23.86
C ARG A 26 -32.35 2.64 23.73
N GLY A 27 -33.08 2.54 24.85
CA GLY A 27 -34.55 2.56 24.89
C GLY A 27 -35.21 1.23 24.52
N PHE A 28 -34.46 0.11 24.51
CA PHE A 28 -35.04 -1.23 24.28
C PHE A 28 -35.16 -2.00 25.59
N GLU A 29 -36.25 -2.73 25.72
CA GLU A 29 -36.45 -3.66 26.82
C GLU A 29 -36.28 -5.10 26.30
N LEU A 30 -35.37 -5.86 26.92
CA LEU A 30 -35.16 -7.27 26.63
C LEU A 30 -35.90 -8.14 27.66
N SER A 31 -36.67 -9.12 27.16
CA SER A 31 -37.25 -10.19 27.96
C SER A 31 -36.54 -11.52 27.69
N SER A 32 -36.32 -12.30 28.75
CA SER A 32 -35.70 -13.62 28.58
C SER A 32 -36.76 -14.64 28.20
N ASP A 33 -36.45 -15.49 27.24
CA ASP A 33 -37.25 -16.64 26.85
C ASP A 33 -36.82 -17.85 27.68
N THR A 34 -37.66 -18.28 28.60
CA THR A 34 -37.35 -19.42 29.48
C THR A 34 -38.01 -20.73 29.04
N MET A 35 -39.11 -20.65 28.28
CA MET A 35 -39.91 -21.83 27.93
C MET A 35 -39.78 -22.25 26.45
N MET A 36 -39.24 -21.38 25.60
CA MET A 36 -39.23 -21.59 24.16
C MET A 36 -37.83 -21.39 23.53
N MET A 37 -36.78 -21.67 24.28
CA MET A 37 -35.42 -21.41 23.84
C MET A 37 -35.04 -22.15 22.54
N THR A 38 -35.47 -23.42 22.42
CA THR A 38 -35.19 -24.24 21.22
C THR A 38 -35.89 -23.67 19.99
N GLN A 39 -37.18 -23.33 20.10
CA GLN A 39 -37.94 -22.74 19.00
C GLN A 39 -37.38 -21.37 18.60
N ALA A 40 -37.00 -20.59 19.60
CA ALA A 40 -36.35 -19.31 19.39
C ALA A 40 -35.02 -19.48 18.68
N LEU A 41 -34.16 -20.41 19.09
CA LEU A 41 -32.89 -20.71 18.43
C LEU A 41 -33.08 -21.16 16.98
N ILE A 42 -34.00 -22.12 16.74
CA ILE A 42 -34.31 -22.60 15.39
C ILE A 42 -34.80 -21.44 14.51
N GLY A 43 -35.72 -20.61 15.01
CA GLY A 43 -36.24 -19.45 14.29
C GLY A 43 -35.20 -18.34 14.02
N SER A 44 -34.06 -18.37 14.69
CA SER A 44 -32.94 -17.43 14.41
C SER A 44 -31.99 -17.90 13.31
N LEU A 45 -32.06 -19.18 12.94
CA LEU A 45 -31.21 -19.71 11.88
C LEU A 45 -31.70 -19.27 10.49
N PRO A 46 -30.79 -19.07 9.53
CA PRO A 46 -31.17 -18.71 8.17
C PRO A 46 -32.15 -19.76 7.57
N MET A 47 -33.15 -19.29 6.84
CA MET A 47 -34.13 -20.13 6.08
C MET A 47 -35.03 -21.06 6.91
N THR A 48 -35.06 -20.97 8.21
CA THR A 48 -35.90 -21.83 9.09
C THR A 48 -37.29 -21.26 9.37
N LEU A 49 -37.53 -19.98 9.04
CA LEU A 49 -38.84 -19.34 9.25
C LEU A 49 -39.83 -19.75 8.14
N SER A 50 -40.47 -20.92 8.32
CA SER A 50 -41.57 -21.37 7.46
C SER A 50 -42.85 -20.60 7.73
N ALA A 51 -43.81 -20.62 6.77
CA ALA A 51 -45.10 -19.97 6.96
C ALA A 51 -45.91 -20.51 8.15
N PRO A 52 -45.98 -21.84 8.41
CA PRO A 52 -46.60 -22.37 9.62
C PRO A 52 -45.91 -21.88 10.89
N PHE A 53 -44.59 -21.88 10.94
CA PHE A 53 -43.83 -21.44 12.11
C PHE A 53 -44.04 -19.94 12.37
N HIS A 54 -44.11 -19.13 11.32
CA HIS A 54 -44.44 -17.71 11.46
C HIS A 54 -45.84 -17.50 12.01
N ALA A 55 -46.86 -18.28 11.56
CA ALA A 55 -48.22 -18.21 12.09
C ALA A 55 -48.27 -18.59 13.60
N ASP A 56 -47.48 -19.57 14.01
CA ASP A 56 -47.40 -19.94 15.43
C ASP A 56 -46.76 -18.85 16.28
N LEU A 57 -45.70 -18.20 15.78
CA LEU A 57 -45.09 -17.04 16.44
C LEU A 57 -46.08 -15.87 16.56
N GLN A 58 -46.92 -15.64 15.57
CA GLN A 58 -48.01 -14.64 15.63
C GLN A 58 -49.05 -14.97 16.69
N ARG A 59 -49.53 -16.23 16.75
CA ARG A 59 -50.47 -16.71 17.77
C ARG A 59 -49.93 -16.52 19.17
N MET A 60 -48.64 -16.75 19.35
CA MET A 60 -47.93 -16.56 20.62
C MET A 60 -47.56 -15.10 20.91
N LYS A 61 -48.03 -14.16 20.09
CA LYS A 61 -47.73 -12.71 20.22
C LYS A 61 -46.23 -12.39 20.26
N ARG A 62 -45.41 -13.21 19.56
CA ARG A 62 -43.96 -13.01 19.46
C ARG A 62 -43.54 -12.18 18.27
N VAL A 63 -44.44 -11.83 17.38
CA VAL A 63 -44.22 -10.98 16.21
C VAL A 63 -44.90 -9.63 16.46
N THR A 64 -44.15 -8.57 16.24
CA THR A 64 -44.65 -7.21 16.31
C THR A 64 -44.43 -6.51 14.96
N THR A 65 -45.41 -5.74 14.52
CA THR A 65 -45.29 -4.93 13.31
C THR A 65 -44.33 -3.76 13.57
N LYS A 66 -43.42 -3.54 12.67
CA LYS A 66 -42.46 -2.42 12.66
C LYS A 66 -42.59 -1.68 11.35
N THR A 67 -42.29 -0.39 11.35
CA THR A 67 -42.10 0.35 10.10
C THR A 67 -40.82 -0.15 9.39
N SER A 68 -40.77 -0.05 8.06
CA SER A 68 -39.59 -0.46 7.30
C SER A 68 -38.31 0.26 7.75
N ALA A 69 -38.43 1.54 8.10
CA ALA A 69 -37.30 2.31 8.63
C ALA A 69 -36.77 1.70 9.95
N ASN A 70 -37.67 1.37 10.90
CA ASN A 70 -37.25 0.74 12.15
C ASN A 70 -36.67 -0.69 11.94
N ALA A 71 -37.19 -1.43 10.96
CA ALA A 71 -36.67 -2.76 10.63
C ALA A 71 -35.25 -2.69 10.05
N VAL A 72 -34.99 -1.73 9.17
CA VAL A 72 -33.65 -1.50 8.59
C VAL A 72 -32.65 -1.12 9.67
N HIS A 73 -33.01 -0.28 10.63
CA HIS A 73 -32.11 0.09 11.74
C HIS A 73 -31.84 -1.04 12.72
N LEU A 74 -32.68 -2.07 12.76
CA LEU A 74 -32.47 -3.25 13.57
C LEU A 74 -31.79 -4.41 12.83
N ALA A 75 -31.69 -4.31 11.51
CA ALA A 75 -31.01 -5.31 10.71
C ALA A 75 -29.47 -5.25 10.96
N PRO A 76 -28.79 -6.39 11.11
CA PRO A 76 -27.33 -6.45 11.31
C PRO A 76 -26.55 -6.17 10.03
N LEU A 77 -27.13 -5.36 9.13
CA LEU A 77 -26.54 -5.00 7.83
C LEU A 77 -25.58 -3.80 7.93
N VAL A 78 -25.52 -3.17 9.09
CA VAL A 78 -24.78 -1.92 9.31
C VAL A 78 -23.74 -2.15 10.41
N ALA A 79 -22.77 -2.96 10.13
CA ALA A 79 -21.55 -3.03 10.91
C ALA A 79 -20.45 -2.24 10.17
N GLU A 80 -19.70 -1.43 10.90
CA GLU A 80 -18.48 -0.85 10.38
C GLU A 80 -17.38 -1.93 10.41
N TRP A 81 -16.49 -1.89 9.42
CA TRP A 81 -15.31 -2.74 9.43
C TRP A 81 -14.43 -2.41 10.65
N GLN A 82 -13.93 -3.43 11.34
CA GLN A 82 -13.13 -3.23 12.55
C GLN A 82 -11.65 -2.98 12.25
N GLY A 83 -11.25 -3.19 11.02
CA GLY A 83 -9.86 -3.06 10.60
C GLY A 83 -9.14 -4.39 10.45
N THR A 84 -7.82 -4.34 10.48
CA THR A 84 -6.92 -5.51 10.44
C THR A 84 -6.66 -6.07 11.83
N GLY A 85 -5.97 -7.20 11.93
CA GLY A 85 -5.61 -7.83 13.20
C GLY A 85 -4.54 -7.06 13.99
N THR A 86 -3.66 -6.32 13.27
CA THR A 86 -2.54 -5.58 13.85
C THR A 86 -2.84 -4.08 13.92
N PRO A 87 -2.71 -3.41 15.08
CA PRO A 87 -2.99 -1.99 15.22
C PRO A 87 -1.75 -1.13 14.94
N VAL A 88 -1.62 -0.58 13.74
CA VAL A 88 -0.59 0.42 13.41
C VAL A 88 -1.22 1.81 13.29
N LEU A 89 -2.33 1.92 12.58
CA LEU A 89 -3.11 3.14 12.41
C LEU A 89 -4.44 2.99 13.12
N LEU A 90 -4.91 4.06 13.77
CA LEU A 90 -6.21 4.09 14.41
C LEU A 90 -7.09 5.16 13.76
N PHE A 91 -8.26 4.77 13.30
CA PHE A 91 -9.25 5.67 12.71
C PHE A 91 -10.59 5.58 13.44
N GLY A 92 -11.28 6.69 13.52
CA GLY A 92 -12.65 6.75 14.01
C GLY A 92 -13.64 6.57 12.86
N GLY A 93 -14.51 5.57 12.96
CA GLY A 93 -15.65 5.42 12.06
C GLY A 93 -16.74 6.47 12.31
N ARG A 94 -17.66 6.64 11.36
CA ARG A 94 -18.77 7.61 11.48
C ARG A 94 -19.70 7.36 12.67
N ARG A 95 -19.68 6.16 13.20
CA ARG A 95 -20.50 5.74 14.36
C ARG A 95 -19.71 5.72 15.67
N GLY A 96 -18.47 6.22 15.67
CA GLY A 96 -17.61 6.26 16.85
C GLY A 96 -16.88 4.93 17.12
N GLN A 97 -16.95 3.97 16.20
CA GLN A 97 -16.15 2.75 16.30
C GLN A 97 -14.70 3.05 15.95
N ILE A 98 -13.77 2.54 16.73
CA ILE A 98 -12.35 2.60 16.41
C ILE A 98 -12.02 1.47 15.44
N MET A 99 -11.36 1.80 14.35
CA MET A 99 -10.82 0.87 13.36
C MET A 99 -9.30 0.91 13.42
N GLN A 100 -8.68 -0.25 13.44
CA GLN A 100 -7.23 -0.39 13.41
C GLN A 100 -6.79 -0.91 12.04
N ILE A 101 -5.74 -0.34 11.49
CA ILE A 101 -5.27 -0.71 10.16
C ILE A 101 -3.76 -0.92 10.18
N ASP A 102 -3.34 -2.04 9.63
CA ASP A 102 -1.97 -2.30 9.23
C ASP A 102 -1.95 -2.68 7.74
N VAL A 103 -1.22 -1.93 6.92
CA VAL A 103 -1.11 -2.19 5.48
C VAL A 103 -0.43 -3.53 5.20
N TYR A 104 0.45 -3.98 6.10
CA TYR A 104 1.18 -5.24 5.95
C TYR A 104 0.40 -6.45 6.48
N ASP A 105 -0.69 -6.26 7.23
CA ASP A 105 -1.59 -7.33 7.64
C ASP A 105 -2.58 -7.66 6.51
N ASN A 106 -2.03 -8.20 5.43
CA ASN A 106 -2.78 -8.60 4.23
C ASN A 106 -2.34 -10.00 3.78
N PRO A 107 -3.18 -11.04 3.96
CA PRO A 107 -2.85 -12.41 3.59
C PRO A 107 -2.65 -12.62 2.08
N ALA A 108 -3.12 -11.69 1.24
CA ALA A 108 -2.90 -11.74 -0.21
C ALA A 108 -1.48 -11.33 -0.63
N GLY A 109 -0.65 -10.83 0.30
CA GLY A 109 0.74 -10.46 0.03
C GLY A 109 0.92 -9.22 -0.83
N ASN A 110 -0.14 -8.45 -1.07
CA ASN A 110 -0.08 -7.19 -1.81
C ASN A 110 -0.23 -6.03 -0.83
N TYR A 111 0.83 -5.23 -0.69
CA TYR A 111 0.92 -4.12 0.26
C TYR A 111 0.84 -2.75 -0.41
N ASN A 112 0.45 -2.71 -1.68
CA ASN A 112 0.29 -1.45 -2.41
C ASN A 112 -1.00 -0.74 -1.99
N VAL A 113 -0.90 0.56 -1.73
CA VAL A 113 -2.04 1.41 -1.34
C VAL A 113 -2.15 2.57 -2.31
N ALA A 114 -3.32 2.78 -2.88
CA ALA A 114 -3.64 3.95 -3.70
C ALA A 114 -4.52 4.92 -2.90
N ILE A 115 -4.07 6.17 -2.76
CA ILE A 115 -4.81 7.23 -2.06
C ILE A 115 -5.15 8.33 -3.06
N ALA A 116 -6.43 8.51 -3.32
CA ALA A 116 -6.94 9.54 -4.22
C ALA A 116 -7.82 10.54 -3.46
N GLY A 117 -7.80 11.78 -3.90
CA GLY A 117 -8.64 12.85 -3.33
C GLY A 117 -8.37 14.19 -4.02
N THR A 118 -9.30 15.09 -3.93
CA THR A 118 -9.16 16.46 -4.45
C THR A 118 -8.11 17.27 -3.68
N SER A 119 -7.67 18.38 -4.22
CA SER A 119 -6.78 19.29 -3.49
C SER A 119 -7.44 19.76 -2.19
N GLY A 120 -6.69 19.81 -1.09
CA GLY A 120 -7.22 20.19 0.23
C GLY A 120 -8.02 19.10 0.96
N SER A 121 -8.19 17.89 0.40
CA SER A 121 -8.95 16.79 1.04
C SER A 121 -8.25 16.11 2.21
N GLY A 122 -7.00 16.48 2.52
CA GLY A 122 -6.23 15.88 3.61
C GLY A 122 -5.32 14.71 3.21
N LYS A 123 -5.10 14.47 1.91
CA LYS A 123 -4.18 13.38 1.46
C LYS A 123 -2.80 13.43 2.12
N SER A 124 -2.15 14.61 2.09
CA SER A 124 -0.81 14.76 2.67
C SER A 124 -0.83 14.61 4.19
N LEU A 125 -1.93 15.01 4.86
CA LEU A 125 -2.10 14.77 6.29
C LEU A 125 -2.18 13.29 6.60
N LEU A 126 -3.02 12.55 5.86
CA LEU A 126 -3.14 11.10 6.01
C LEU A 126 -1.82 10.38 5.76
N LEU A 127 -1.09 10.75 4.69
CA LEU A 127 0.21 10.15 4.39
C LEU A 127 1.27 10.47 5.45
N ASN A 128 1.28 11.67 6.03
CA ASN A 128 2.13 12.00 7.16
C ASN A 128 1.80 11.16 8.39
N GLU A 129 0.52 10.92 8.67
CA GLU A 129 0.07 10.05 9.77
C GLU A 129 0.51 8.61 9.56
N ILE A 130 0.35 8.10 8.33
CA ILE A 130 0.84 6.75 7.96
C ILE A 130 2.36 6.66 8.15
N ALA A 131 3.12 7.63 7.65
CA ALA A 131 4.57 7.67 7.79
C ALA A 131 5.00 7.70 9.26
N ALA A 132 4.36 8.55 10.08
CA ALA A 132 4.64 8.66 11.50
C ALA A 132 4.33 7.37 12.27
N ALA A 133 3.19 6.74 11.97
CA ALA A 133 2.80 5.48 12.60
C ALA A 133 3.81 4.37 12.31
N TYR A 134 4.20 4.20 11.05
CA TYR A 134 5.20 3.18 10.68
C TYR A 134 6.60 3.48 11.20
N LEU A 135 7.04 4.75 11.24
CA LEU A 135 8.28 5.13 11.92
C LEU A 135 8.22 4.76 13.40
N GLY A 136 7.08 4.94 14.06
CA GLY A 136 6.86 4.54 15.44
C GLY A 136 6.96 3.03 15.68
N THR A 137 6.72 2.20 14.69
CA THR A 137 6.94 0.73 14.76
C THR A 137 8.37 0.32 14.45
N GLY A 138 9.27 1.27 14.12
CA GLY A 138 10.66 1.00 13.77
C GLY A 138 10.88 0.74 12.27
N ALA A 139 9.87 0.96 11.43
CA ALA A 139 10.01 0.83 9.99
C ALA A 139 10.86 1.96 9.39
N ARG A 140 11.49 1.70 8.25
CA ARG A 140 12.12 2.73 7.41
C ARG A 140 11.10 3.26 6.42
N VAL A 141 10.99 4.58 6.33
CA VAL A 141 10.04 5.25 5.43
C VAL A 141 10.80 6.09 4.42
N TRP A 142 10.50 5.90 3.15
CA TRP A 142 11.05 6.66 2.03
C TRP A 142 9.91 7.41 1.35
N ILE A 143 10.09 8.72 1.14
CA ILE A 143 9.07 9.58 0.54
C ILE A 143 9.67 10.26 -0.70
N ILE A 144 8.99 10.12 -1.83
CA ILE A 144 9.26 10.90 -3.03
C ILE A 144 8.12 11.91 -3.17
N ASP A 145 8.45 13.19 -3.07
CA ASP A 145 7.44 14.27 -3.05
C ASP A 145 7.76 15.34 -4.09
N VAL A 146 6.70 15.89 -4.66
CA VAL A 146 6.76 17.06 -5.52
C VAL A 146 5.95 18.15 -4.83
N GLY A 147 6.62 19.11 -4.14
CA GLY A 147 5.92 20.22 -3.48
C GLY A 147 6.23 20.44 -2.00
N ARG A 148 7.21 19.73 -1.43
CA ARG A 148 7.74 19.90 -0.08
C ARG A 148 6.73 19.67 1.06
N SER A 149 5.67 18.90 0.81
CA SER A 149 4.62 18.64 1.82
C SER A 149 5.12 17.86 3.03
N TYR A 150 6.24 17.14 2.89
CA TYR A 150 6.80 16.26 3.93
C TYR A 150 8.10 16.78 4.55
N GLU A 151 8.63 17.93 4.12
CA GLU A 151 9.88 18.50 4.63
C GLU A 151 9.85 18.67 6.15
N LYS A 152 8.77 19.28 6.66
CA LYS A 152 8.63 19.53 8.12
C LYS A 152 8.53 18.21 8.89
N ALA A 153 7.82 17.21 8.39
CA ALA A 153 7.73 15.91 9.02
C ALA A 153 9.09 15.20 9.02
N CYS A 154 9.78 15.20 7.87
CA CYS A 154 11.12 14.62 7.75
C CYS A 154 12.09 15.21 8.80
N ARG A 155 12.13 16.52 8.93
CA ARG A 155 12.98 17.20 9.92
C ARG A 155 12.58 16.88 11.36
N ASN A 156 11.29 16.86 11.66
CA ASN A 156 10.78 16.57 13.01
C ASN A 156 11.09 15.13 13.46
N PHE A 157 11.11 14.19 12.53
CA PHE A 157 11.45 12.78 12.81
C PHE A 157 12.94 12.47 12.67
N GLY A 158 13.79 13.48 12.45
CA GLY A 158 15.25 13.30 12.34
C GLY A 158 15.66 12.62 11.02
N GLY A 159 14.84 12.69 10.00
CA GLY A 159 15.12 12.13 8.69
C GLY A 159 16.03 13.00 7.83
N SER A 160 16.56 12.42 6.75
CA SER A 160 17.36 13.13 5.75
C SER A 160 16.46 13.69 4.67
N PHE A 161 16.41 15.01 4.52
CA PHE A 161 15.69 15.68 3.47
C PHE A 161 16.65 15.98 2.31
N ILE A 162 16.37 15.37 1.16
CA ILE A 162 17.19 15.48 -0.06
C ILE A 162 16.40 16.30 -1.07
N GLU A 163 16.99 17.37 -1.56
CA GLU A 163 16.40 18.24 -2.58
C GLU A 163 17.29 18.31 -3.82
N PHE A 164 16.69 18.17 -4.99
CA PHE A 164 17.36 18.29 -6.26
C PHE A 164 17.41 19.77 -6.69
N THR A 165 18.38 20.49 -6.17
CA THR A 165 18.68 21.89 -6.54
C THR A 165 19.91 21.98 -7.41
N GLU A 166 20.11 23.13 -8.07
CA GLU A 166 21.30 23.34 -8.90
C GLU A 166 22.61 23.20 -8.12
N ASP A 167 22.61 23.52 -6.84
CA ASP A 167 23.78 23.48 -5.96
C ASP A 167 23.87 22.19 -5.12
N ALA A 168 22.98 21.22 -5.32
CA ALA A 168 22.98 19.99 -4.55
C ALA A 168 24.21 19.14 -4.86
N ALA A 169 25.04 18.89 -3.85
CA ALA A 169 26.13 17.92 -3.91
C ALA A 169 25.60 16.48 -3.73
N LEU A 170 24.78 16.04 -4.68
CA LEU A 170 24.15 14.73 -4.69
C LEU A 170 24.62 13.94 -5.89
N SER A 171 25.11 12.73 -5.68
CA SER A 171 25.39 11.78 -6.78
C SER A 171 24.34 10.68 -6.78
N LEU A 172 23.77 10.43 -7.96
CA LEU A 172 22.91 9.30 -8.27
C LEU A 172 23.63 8.25 -9.12
N ASN A 173 24.94 8.39 -9.28
CA ASN A 173 25.74 7.39 -9.98
C ASN A 173 25.63 6.05 -9.24
N PRO A 174 25.08 4.97 -9.84
CA PRO A 174 24.88 3.72 -9.16
C PRO A 174 26.17 2.90 -9.02
N PHE A 175 27.16 3.12 -9.87
CA PHE A 175 28.32 2.25 -10.00
C PHE A 175 29.27 2.21 -8.79
N PRO A 176 29.45 3.28 -7.99
CA PRO A 176 30.26 3.21 -6.79
C PRO A 176 29.74 2.23 -5.71
N LEU A 177 28.46 1.88 -5.78
CA LEU A 177 27.80 1.00 -4.81
C LEU A 177 27.75 -0.48 -5.25
N VAL A 178 28.22 -0.79 -6.45
CA VAL A 178 28.21 -2.14 -7.03
C VAL A 178 29.26 -2.99 -6.32
N GLU A 179 28.85 -4.14 -5.78
CA GLU A 179 29.71 -5.14 -5.18
C GLU A 179 30.02 -6.29 -6.14
N ASP A 180 28.99 -6.81 -6.79
CA ASP A 180 29.10 -7.84 -7.83
C ASP A 180 28.31 -7.42 -9.06
N ILE A 181 29.00 -7.22 -10.17
CA ILE A 181 28.36 -6.73 -11.41
C ILE A 181 27.35 -7.72 -11.98
N ASP A 182 27.55 -9.04 -11.81
CA ASP A 182 26.67 -10.03 -12.39
C ASP A 182 25.34 -10.12 -11.61
N GLU A 183 25.38 -9.95 -10.29
CA GLU A 183 24.19 -9.85 -9.45
C GLU A 183 23.49 -8.49 -9.61
N ASP A 184 24.28 -7.41 -9.60
CA ASP A 184 23.74 -6.04 -9.67
C ASP A 184 23.21 -5.66 -11.07
N MET A 185 23.54 -6.42 -12.12
CA MET A 185 23.00 -6.21 -13.47
C MET A 185 21.45 -6.28 -13.50
N GLU A 186 20.82 -7.05 -12.62
CA GLU A 186 19.35 -7.10 -12.52
C GLU A 186 18.73 -5.74 -12.16
N LEU A 187 19.49 -4.87 -11.51
CA LEU A 187 19.07 -3.50 -11.17
C LEU A 187 19.64 -2.46 -12.12
N LEU A 188 20.92 -2.57 -12.47
CA LEU A 188 21.63 -1.58 -13.28
C LEU A 188 21.11 -1.48 -14.71
N GLN A 189 20.88 -2.62 -15.34
CA GLN A 189 20.45 -2.64 -16.73
C GLN A 189 19.04 -2.07 -16.92
N PRO A 190 18.01 -2.44 -16.13
CA PRO A 190 16.71 -1.78 -16.17
C PRO A 190 16.76 -0.29 -15.82
N LEU A 191 17.63 0.11 -14.86
CA LEU A 191 17.81 1.51 -14.50
C LEU A 191 18.31 2.33 -15.70
N LEU A 192 19.39 1.90 -16.35
CA LEU A 192 19.92 2.60 -17.52
C LEU A 192 18.95 2.49 -18.70
N ALA A 193 18.25 1.37 -18.88
CA ALA A 193 17.23 1.25 -19.89
C ALA A 193 16.10 2.27 -19.72
N GLN A 194 15.68 2.51 -18.47
CA GLN A 194 14.69 3.53 -18.14
C GLN A 194 15.21 4.94 -18.38
N MET A 195 16.51 5.20 -18.16
CA MET A 195 17.13 6.48 -18.50
C MET A 195 17.18 6.71 -20.00
N VAL A 196 17.51 5.68 -20.78
CA VAL A 196 17.54 5.72 -22.25
C VAL A 196 16.14 5.93 -22.82
N SER A 197 15.15 5.20 -22.35
CA SER A 197 13.77 5.27 -22.85
C SER A 197 12.73 5.30 -21.73
N PRO A 198 12.44 6.50 -21.19
CA PRO A 198 11.52 6.64 -20.05
C PRO A 198 10.06 6.29 -20.34
N ARG A 199 9.65 6.25 -21.61
CA ARG A 199 8.25 6.07 -22.02
C ARG A 199 7.96 4.75 -22.70
N GLU A 200 8.95 4.15 -23.31
CA GLU A 200 8.80 2.94 -24.12
C GLU A 200 9.87 1.93 -23.71
N SER A 201 9.56 0.65 -23.80
CA SER A 201 10.53 -0.41 -23.55
C SER A 201 11.54 -0.46 -24.70
N LEU A 202 12.83 -0.65 -24.38
CA LEU A 202 13.84 -0.95 -25.37
C LEU A 202 13.53 -2.27 -26.07
N ASP A 203 13.87 -2.38 -27.34
CA ASP A 203 13.82 -3.67 -28.05
C ASP A 203 14.87 -4.64 -27.50
N GLY A 204 14.73 -5.92 -27.86
CA GLY A 204 15.63 -6.97 -27.33
C GLY A 204 17.09 -6.76 -27.71
N PHE A 205 17.36 -6.18 -28.88
CA PHE A 205 18.72 -5.86 -29.32
C PHE A 205 19.29 -4.67 -28.51
N GLN A 206 18.54 -3.60 -28.39
CA GLN A 206 18.93 -2.41 -27.64
C GLN A 206 19.21 -2.74 -26.17
N TYR A 207 18.31 -3.53 -25.55
CA TYR A 207 18.45 -3.95 -24.17
C TYR A 207 19.70 -4.83 -23.96
N SER A 208 19.91 -5.84 -24.82
CA SER A 208 21.10 -6.69 -24.76
C SER A 208 22.40 -5.92 -25.00
N THR A 209 22.38 -5.00 -25.96
CA THR A 209 23.54 -4.15 -26.30
C THR A 209 23.91 -3.23 -25.14
N LEU A 210 22.92 -2.62 -24.47
CA LEU A 210 23.13 -1.80 -23.28
C LEU A 210 23.79 -2.60 -22.16
N GLY A 211 23.30 -3.81 -21.91
CA GLY A 211 23.88 -4.71 -20.90
C GLY A 211 25.33 -5.10 -21.21
N ALA A 212 25.64 -5.39 -22.48
CA ALA A 212 26.99 -5.68 -22.93
C ALA A 212 27.93 -4.46 -22.77
N ALA A 213 27.44 -3.26 -23.07
CA ALA A 213 28.20 -2.01 -22.89
C ALA A 213 28.52 -1.77 -21.40
N ILE A 214 27.55 -1.94 -20.50
CA ILE A 214 27.74 -1.80 -19.05
C ILE A 214 28.84 -2.78 -18.57
N LYS A 215 28.73 -4.06 -18.89
CA LYS A 215 29.72 -5.08 -18.47
C LYS A 215 31.10 -4.79 -19.02
N LYS A 216 31.21 -4.33 -20.26
CA LYS A 216 32.50 -3.99 -20.88
C LYS A 216 33.17 -2.81 -20.19
N VAL A 217 32.43 -1.72 -19.94
CA VAL A 217 32.98 -0.55 -19.24
C VAL A 217 33.31 -0.91 -17.79
N TRP A 218 32.48 -1.69 -17.13
CA TRP A 218 32.74 -2.16 -15.76
C TRP A 218 34.05 -2.94 -15.67
N LYS A 219 34.31 -3.84 -16.61
CA LYS A 219 35.53 -4.63 -16.64
C LYS A 219 36.80 -3.75 -16.74
N ALA A 220 36.67 -2.56 -17.36
CA ALA A 220 37.78 -1.62 -17.51
C ALA A 220 37.91 -0.65 -16.33
N LYS A 221 36.83 -0.19 -15.73
CA LYS A 221 36.81 0.91 -14.74
C LYS A 221 36.31 0.51 -13.34
N GLY A 222 35.61 -0.59 -13.19
CA GLY A 222 35.02 -1.00 -11.91
C GLY A 222 34.15 0.08 -11.29
N ASN A 223 34.24 0.26 -9.98
CA ASN A 223 33.45 1.24 -9.22
C ASN A 223 33.71 2.70 -9.60
N ALA A 224 34.78 3.00 -10.34
CA ALA A 224 35.04 4.35 -10.86
C ALA A 224 34.23 4.68 -12.15
N MET A 225 33.42 3.74 -12.61
CA MET A 225 32.58 3.88 -13.78
C MET A 225 31.50 4.94 -13.58
N ARG A 226 31.17 5.63 -14.67
CA ARG A 226 30.12 6.65 -14.73
C ARG A 226 29.20 6.40 -15.92
N VAL A 227 28.04 7.05 -15.91
CA VAL A 227 27.10 6.97 -17.03
C VAL A 227 27.72 7.49 -18.33
N SER A 228 28.55 8.54 -18.25
CA SER A 228 29.31 9.04 -19.39
C SER A 228 30.21 7.99 -20.04
N ASP A 229 30.75 7.06 -19.27
CA ASP A 229 31.63 6.02 -19.83
C ASP A 229 30.88 5.02 -20.70
N VAL A 230 29.64 4.71 -20.30
CA VAL A 230 28.75 3.86 -21.11
C VAL A 230 28.34 4.60 -22.38
N HIS A 231 27.99 5.86 -22.26
CA HIS A 231 27.68 6.72 -23.40
C HIS A 231 28.85 6.77 -24.38
N ASP A 232 30.05 7.05 -23.90
CA ASP A 232 31.24 7.20 -24.74
C ASP A 232 31.56 5.92 -25.50
N LEU A 233 31.41 4.75 -24.87
CA LEU A 233 31.56 3.47 -25.56
C LEU A 233 30.51 3.31 -26.66
N LEU A 234 29.22 3.54 -26.35
CA LEU A 234 28.13 3.42 -27.31
C LEU A 234 28.28 4.41 -28.48
N ALA A 235 28.76 5.62 -28.21
CA ALA A 235 28.99 6.67 -29.22
C ALA A 235 30.04 6.28 -30.26
N THR A 236 30.95 5.36 -29.92
CA THR A 236 31.89 4.82 -30.94
C THR A 236 31.16 4.02 -32.01
N GLY A 237 29.94 3.57 -31.77
CA GLY A 237 29.20 2.68 -32.64
C GLY A 237 29.75 1.26 -32.67
N ARG A 238 30.63 0.89 -31.72
CA ARG A 238 31.29 -0.42 -31.69
C ARG A 238 31.36 -0.95 -30.25
N LEU A 239 30.93 -2.17 -30.07
CA LEU A 239 31.15 -2.85 -28.79
C LEU A 239 32.50 -3.56 -28.74
N ASP A 240 32.99 -4.05 -29.86
CA ASP A 240 34.28 -4.74 -29.97
C ASP A 240 35.26 -3.92 -30.87
N GLU A 241 36.52 -3.85 -30.44
CA GLU A 241 37.57 -3.14 -31.18
C GLU A 241 37.89 -3.81 -32.53
N GLU A 242 37.57 -5.09 -32.65
CA GLU A 242 37.75 -5.86 -33.87
C GLU A 242 36.65 -5.61 -34.92
N SER A 243 35.53 -5.05 -34.51
CA SER A 243 34.43 -4.72 -35.44
C SER A 243 34.81 -3.54 -36.34
N ARG A 244 34.86 -3.79 -37.65
CA ARG A 244 35.19 -2.75 -38.65
C ARG A 244 33.99 -1.84 -38.95
N ASP A 245 32.78 -2.34 -38.78
CA ASP A 245 31.56 -1.61 -39.10
C ASP A 245 30.97 -0.94 -37.85
N GLU A 246 30.54 0.30 -38.02
CA GLU A 246 29.83 1.04 -36.96
C GLU A 246 28.35 0.72 -37.02
N ASP A 247 27.75 0.31 -35.86
CA ASP A 247 26.33 0.12 -35.75
C ASP A 247 25.66 1.43 -35.32
N ARG A 248 24.80 1.97 -36.20
CA ARG A 248 24.07 3.20 -35.97
C ARG A 248 23.17 3.10 -34.73
N ARG A 249 22.63 1.90 -34.40
CA ARG A 249 21.75 1.69 -33.25
C ARG A 249 22.46 1.92 -31.91
N LEU A 250 23.77 1.69 -31.84
CA LEU A 250 24.58 2.02 -30.67
C LEU A 250 24.69 3.54 -30.51
N LYS A 251 24.86 4.26 -31.59
CA LYS A 251 24.90 5.73 -31.58
C LYS A 251 23.55 6.32 -31.20
N ASP A 252 22.45 5.70 -31.61
CA ASP A 252 21.10 6.10 -31.22
C ASP A 252 20.92 5.90 -29.70
N LEU A 253 21.38 4.77 -29.13
CA LEU A 253 21.38 4.55 -27.68
C LEU A 253 22.23 5.58 -26.92
N ALA A 254 23.42 5.91 -27.46
CA ALA A 254 24.28 6.95 -26.90
C ALA A 254 23.55 8.30 -26.88
N ALA A 255 22.93 8.69 -27.98
CA ALA A 255 22.18 9.94 -28.06
C ALA A 255 21.03 10.02 -27.04
N MET A 256 20.34 8.91 -26.79
CA MET A 256 19.29 8.83 -25.78
C MET A 256 19.84 8.91 -24.34
N LEU A 257 21.06 8.43 -24.10
CA LEU A 257 21.72 8.49 -22.80
C LEU A 257 22.39 9.83 -22.51
N HIS A 258 22.66 10.63 -23.56
CA HIS A 258 23.34 11.91 -23.47
C HIS A 258 22.85 12.87 -22.38
N PRO A 259 21.52 13.00 -22.09
CA PRO A 259 21.07 13.92 -21.05
C PRO A 259 21.65 13.64 -19.65
N TYR A 260 22.13 12.43 -19.40
CA TYR A 260 22.66 11.98 -18.11
C TYR A 260 24.18 11.94 -18.07
N THR A 261 24.86 12.33 -19.16
CA THR A 261 26.32 12.45 -19.24
C THR A 261 26.79 13.80 -18.70
N ARG A 262 28.11 13.96 -18.52
CA ARG A 262 28.71 15.20 -17.98
C ARG A 262 28.26 16.48 -18.69
N ASP A 263 28.02 16.40 -19.99
CA ASP A 263 27.59 17.52 -20.82
C ASP A 263 26.06 17.62 -20.94
N GLY A 264 25.34 16.70 -20.33
CA GLY A 264 23.89 16.64 -20.36
C GLY A 264 23.22 17.39 -19.23
N ALA A 265 21.90 17.62 -19.36
CA ALA A 265 21.12 18.40 -18.42
C ALA A 265 21.14 17.83 -16.97
N TYR A 266 21.27 16.52 -16.84
CA TYR A 266 21.27 15.81 -15.54
C TYR A 266 22.66 15.30 -15.16
N GLY A 267 23.70 15.60 -15.93
CA GLY A 267 25.05 15.05 -15.75
C GLY A 267 25.62 15.24 -14.35
N LYS A 268 25.41 16.38 -13.76
CA LYS A 268 25.88 16.68 -12.38
C LYS A 268 25.45 15.67 -11.31
N TYR A 269 24.40 14.90 -11.57
CA TYR A 269 23.92 13.88 -10.64
C TYR A 269 24.49 12.48 -10.92
N PHE A 270 25.12 12.26 -12.08
CA PHE A 270 25.58 10.94 -12.53
C PHE A 270 27.10 10.87 -12.78
N GLU A 271 27.82 11.96 -12.45
CA GLU A 271 29.27 12.08 -12.60
C GLU A 271 30.05 11.90 -11.28
#